data_8947ce5341f35d262577817445f37fc0
#
_entry.id   8947ce5341f35d262577817445f37fc0
#
_cell.length_a   1.000
_cell.length_b   1.000
_cell.length_c   1.000
_cell.angle_alpha   90.00
_cell.angle_beta   90.00
_cell.angle_gamma   90.00
#
_symmetry.space_group_name_H-M   'P 1'
#
loop_
_entity.id
_entity.type
_entity.pdbx_description
1 polymer ?
#
loop_
_entity_poly.entity_id
_entity_poly.type
_entity_poly.pdbx_seq_one_letter_code
_entity_poly.pdbx_strand_id
1 'polypeptide(L)'
;FSQRYANPTEDLDFVIREARLQDNKNRQNSIENESSELEIEWKNKQKKVIENAISTYEWAIQNGIAKEQARVVLPEGNTVSRLYMNGTLRSWIHYIQLRASHGTQKEHIEIAKACALVISKIFPMADSL
;
A
#
# COMPACT_ATOMS: atom_id res chain seq x y z
N PHE A 1 5.00 -15.16 -0.21
CA PHE A 1 3.67 -15.37 -0.80
C PHE A 1 3.54 -14.56 -2.08
N SER A 2 3.24 -15.23 -3.18
CA SER A 2 3.08 -14.58 -4.47
C SER A 2 1.61 -14.22 -4.71
N GLN A 3 1.37 -12.99 -5.11
CA GLN A 3 0.03 -12.51 -5.40
C GLN A 3 -0.67 -13.34 -6.49
N ARG A 4 0.07 -13.85 -7.47
CA ARG A 4 -0.51 -14.61 -8.58
C ARG A 4 -1.07 -15.99 -8.19
N TYR A 5 -0.75 -16.49 -7.00
CA TYR A 5 -1.29 -17.75 -6.49
C TYR A 5 -2.46 -17.57 -5.53
N ALA A 6 -2.77 -16.34 -5.14
CA ALA A 6 -3.91 -16.05 -4.28
C ALA A 6 -5.19 -16.00 -5.11
N ASN A 7 -6.31 -16.40 -4.51
CA ASN A 7 -7.63 -16.20 -5.11
C ASN A 7 -8.16 -14.85 -4.67
N PRO A 8 -8.28 -13.85 -5.56
CA PRO A 8 -8.71 -12.51 -5.16
C PRO A 8 -10.11 -12.43 -4.55
N THR A 9 -11.00 -13.37 -4.92
CA THR A 9 -12.36 -13.36 -4.40
C THR A 9 -12.47 -13.95 -3.00
N GLU A 10 -11.48 -14.75 -2.60
CA GLU A 10 -11.44 -15.41 -1.28
C GLU A 10 -10.38 -14.82 -0.38
N ASP A 11 -9.19 -14.54 -0.94
CA ASP A 11 -8.00 -14.19 -0.17
C ASP A 11 -7.62 -12.71 -0.26
N LEU A 12 -8.22 -11.95 -1.20
CA LEU A 12 -7.91 -10.54 -1.35
C LEU A 12 -8.70 -9.68 -0.39
N ASP A 13 -7.97 -8.81 0.23
CA ASP A 13 -8.52 -7.72 1.02
C ASP A 13 -8.23 -6.40 0.30
N PHE A 14 -9.08 -5.42 0.50
CA PHE A 14 -8.94 -4.10 -0.11
C PHE A 14 -8.86 -3.03 0.96
N VAL A 15 -8.04 -2.01 0.71
CA VAL A 15 -7.92 -0.85 1.58
C VAL A 15 -8.42 0.39 0.87
N ILE A 16 -9.08 1.26 1.62
CA ILE A 16 -9.52 2.57 1.15
C ILE A 16 -8.52 3.59 1.68
N ARG A 17 -7.94 4.38 0.78
CA ARG A 17 -6.96 5.39 1.12
C ARG A 17 -7.65 6.69 1.55
N GLU A 18 -7.04 7.39 2.51
CA GLU A 18 -7.52 8.71 2.90
C GLU A 18 -7.21 9.75 1.81
N ALA A 19 -7.99 10.83 1.79
CA ALA A 19 -7.76 11.93 0.89
C ALA A 19 -6.65 12.81 1.45
N ARG A 20 -5.47 12.73 0.83
CA ARG A 20 -4.35 13.60 1.15
C ARG A 20 -4.11 14.55 -0.02
N LEU A 21 -3.76 15.77 0.28
CA LEU A 21 -3.59 16.81 -0.73
C LEU A 21 -2.16 16.85 -1.25
N GLN A 22 -2.00 17.35 -2.45
CA GLN A 22 -0.69 17.53 -3.06
C GLN A 22 0.10 18.61 -2.33
N ASP A 23 1.35 18.30 -1.98
CA ASP A 23 2.30 19.29 -1.49
C ASP A 23 2.88 20.02 -2.70
N ASN A 24 2.69 21.33 -2.77
CA ASN A 24 3.15 22.14 -3.91
C ASN A 24 4.66 22.34 -3.93
N LYS A 25 5.34 22.15 -2.82
CA LYS A 25 6.80 22.31 -2.69
C LYS A 25 7.56 20.99 -2.92
N ASN A 26 6.97 19.88 -2.51
CA ASN A 26 7.58 18.56 -2.63
C ASN A 26 6.57 17.58 -3.23
N ARG A 27 6.76 17.21 -4.49
CA ARG A 27 5.85 16.33 -5.22
C ARG A 27 5.75 14.92 -4.64
N GLN A 28 6.75 14.52 -3.87
CA GLN A 28 6.79 13.19 -3.24
C GLN A 28 6.01 13.13 -1.93
N ASN A 29 5.65 14.28 -1.39
CA ASN A 29 4.94 14.41 -0.13
C ASN A 29 3.45 14.67 -0.37
N SER A 30 2.65 14.40 0.65
CA SER A 30 1.23 14.76 0.68
C SER A 30 0.91 15.43 2.02
N ILE A 31 -0.11 16.26 2.02
CA ILE A 31 -0.55 16.99 3.21
C ILE A 31 -1.95 16.58 3.61
N GLU A 32 -2.27 16.78 4.89
CA GLU A 32 -3.57 16.42 5.43
C GLU A 32 -4.70 17.22 4.77
N ASN A 33 -5.83 16.53 4.54
CA ASN A 33 -7.05 17.16 4.05
C ASN A 33 -8.02 17.34 5.23
N GLU A 34 -8.51 18.57 5.40
CA GLU A 34 -9.46 18.91 6.46
C GLU A 34 -10.92 18.89 5.97
N SER A 35 -11.15 18.74 4.66
CA SER A 35 -12.49 18.71 4.10
C SER A 35 -13.12 17.31 4.23
N SER A 36 -14.16 17.20 5.05
CA SER A 36 -14.89 15.93 5.21
C SER A 36 -15.67 15.54 3.95
N GLU A 37 -16.15 16.50 3.19
CA GLU A 37 -16.87 16.23 1.92
C GLU A 37 -15.94 15.62 0.88
N LEU A 38 -14.74 16.14 0.74
CA LEU A 38 -13.74 15.59 -0.17
C LEU A 38 -13.34 14.18 0.25
N GLU A 39 -13.16 13.95 1.54
CA GLU A 39 -12.83 12.64 2.10
C GLU A 39 -13.90 11.60 1.77
N ILE A 40 -15.16 11.93 2.00
CA ILE A 40 -16.29 11.04 1.72
C ILE A 40 -16.38 10.73 0.23
N GLU A 41 -16.27 11.73 -0.62
CA GLU A 41 -16.32 11.57 -2.08
C GLU A 41 -15.17 10.71 -2.58
N TRP A 42 -13.95 10.95 -2.10
CA TRP A 42 -12.78 10.17 -2.47
C TRP A 42 -12.94 8.69 -2.09
N LYS A 43 -13.40 8.42 -0.87
CA LYS A 43 -13.65 7.04 -0.42
C LYS A 43 -14.73 6.36 -1.25
N ASN A 44 -15.81 7.05 -1.58
CA ASN A 44 -16.88 6.49 -2.41
C ASN A 44 -16.40 6.19 -3.83
N LYS A 45 -15.56 7.03 -4.42
CA LYS A 45 -14.99 6.78 -5.74
C LYS A 45 -14.06 5.57 -5.74
N GLN A 46 -13.25 5.40 -4.69
CA GLN A 46 -12.40 4.21 -4.55
C GLN A 46 -13.24 2.94 -4.45
N LYS A 47 -14.34 2.97 -3.68
CA LYS A 47 -15.25 1.83 -3.57
C LYS A 47 -15.82 1.40 -4.91
N LYS A 48 -16.20 2.36 -5.76
CA LYS A 48 -16.70 2.06 -7.11
C LYS A 48 -15.63 1.40 -7.98
N VAL A 49 -14.39 1.86 -7.91
CA VAL A 49 -13.28 1.25 -8.62
C VAL A 49 -13.08 -0.19 -8.18
N ILE A 50 -13.09 -0.43 -6.87
CA ILE A 50 -12.93 -1.79 -6.31
C ILE A 50 -14.08 -2.70 -6.73
N GLU A 51 -15.32 -2.24 -6.67
CA GLU A 51 -16.49 -3.01 -7.08
C GLU A 51 -16.42 -3.39 -8.56
N ASN A 52 -16.05 -2.46 -9.43
CA ASN A 52 -15.86 -2.73 -10.85
C ASN A 52 -14.72 -3.74 -11.10
N ALA A 53 -13.62 -3.61 -10.36
CA ALA A 53 -12.50 -4.53 -10.48
C ALA A 53 -12.90 -5.95 -10.09
N ILE A 54 -13.61 -6.11 -8.98
CA ILE A 54 -14.10 -7.41 -8.52
C ILE A 54 -15.04 -8.02 -9.55
N SER A 55 -16.01 -7.25 -10.03
CA SER A 55 -16.99 -7.71 -11.02
C SER A 55 -16.30 -8.16 -12.31
N THR A 56 -15.34 -7.37 -12.80
CA THR A 56 -14.59 -7.70 -14.01
C THR A 56 -13.72 -8.94 -13.81
N TYR A 57 -13.07 -9.04 -12.66
CA TYR A 57 -12.26 -10.20 -12.31
C TYR A 57 -13.10 -11.48 -12.28
N GLU A 58 -14.23 -11.44 -11.60
CA GLU A 58 -15.13 -12.60 -11.50
C GLU A 58 -15.65 -13.01 -12.87
N TRP A 59 -16.03 -12.05 -13.70
CA TRP A 59 -16.44 -12.31 -15.07
C TRP A 59 -15.32 -13.04 -15.86
N ALA A 60 -14.08 -12.55 -15.72
CA ALA A 60 -12.93 -13.14 -16.40
C ALA A 60 -12.72 -14.60 -15.98
N ILE A 61 -12.77 -14.87 -14.69
CA ILE A 61 -12.61 -16.25 -14.18
C ILE A 61 -13.72 -17.15 -14.67
N GLN A 62 -14.96 -16.68 -14.66
CA GLN A 62 -16.12 -17.44 -15.15
C GLN A 62 -16.03 -17.78 -16.64
N ASN A 63 -15.34 -16.94 -17.41
CA ASN A 63 -15.13 -17.14 -18.85
C ASN A 63 -13.81 -17.85 -19.17
N GLY A 64 -13.15 -18.42 -18.18
CA GLY A 64 -11.95 -19.23 -18.38
C GLY A 64 -10.66 -18.46 -18.59
N ILE A 65 -10.66 -17.16 -18.34
CA ILE A 65 -9.43 -16.37 -18.40
C ILE A 65 -8.52 -16.78 -17.23
N ALA A 66 -7.24 -16.99 -17.53
CA ALA A 66 -6.27 -17.39 -16.51
C ALA A 66 -6.18 -16.34 -15.40
N LYS A 67 -6.02 -16.79 -14.16
CA LYS A 67 -5.91 -15.91 -12.99
C LYS A 67 -4.85 -14.82 -13.17
N GLU A 68 -3.71 -15.19 -13.74
CA GLU A 68 -2.61 -14.25 -13.97
C GLU A 68 -3.01 -13.11 -14.92
N GLN A 69 -3.88 -13.39 -15.87
CA GLN A 69 -4.39 -12.36 -16.79
C GLN A 69 -5.53 -11.57 -16.16
N ALA A 70 -6.43 -12.25 -15.44
CA ALA A 70 -7.57 -11.60 -14.80
C ALA A 70 -7.13 -10.56 -13.75
N ARG A 71 -6.01 -10.80 -13.09
CA ARG A 71 -5.48 -9.91 -12.04
C ARG A 71 -5.07 -8.53 -12.55
N VAL A 72 -4.90 -8.34 -13.85
CA VAL A 72 -4.51 -7.03 -14.41
C VAL A 72 -5.54 -5.94 -14.11
N VAL A 73 -6.79 -6.30 -13.83
CA VAL A 73 -7.85 -5.32 -13.54
C VAL A 73 -7.89 -4.88 -12.07
N LEU A 74 -7.12 -5.52 -11.20
CA LEU A 74 -7.11 -5.18 -9.77
C LEU A 74 -6.35 -3.87 -9.53
N PRO A 75 -6.94 -2.92 -8.76
CA PRO A 75 -6.25 -1.66 -8.48
C PRO A 75 -5.11 -1.89 -7.48
N GLU A 76 -3.89 -1.73 -7.93
CA GLU A 76 -2.69 -2.01 -7.13
C GLU A 76 -2.67 -1.21 -5.83
N GLY A 77 -3.00 0.07 -5.89
CA GLY A 77 -2.98 0.94 -4.72
C GLY A 77 -4.03 0.65 -3.66
N ASN A 78 -5.08 -0.11 -4.01
CA ASN A 78 -6.15 -0.46 -3.08
C ASN A 78 -6.15 -1.94 -2.71
N THR A 79 -5.25 -2.74 -3.26
CA THR A 79 -5.22 -4.19 -3.05
C THR A 79 -4.15 -4.53 -2.03
N VAL A 80 -4.55 -5.25 -0.99
CA VAL A 80 -3.62 -5.73 0.04
C VAL A 80 -2.83 -6.90 -0.52
N SER A 81 -1.52 -6.86 -0.38
CA SER A 81 -0.65 -7.96 -0.74
C SER A 81 0.41 -8.16 0.35
N ARG A 82 1.03 -9.31 0.35
CA ARG A 82 2.10 -9.63 1.29
C ARG A 82 3.41 -9.82 0.52
N LEU A 83 4.43 -9.15 0.97
CA LEU A 83 5.73 -9.17 0.36
C LEU A 83 6.77 -9.59 1.40
N TYR A 84 7.66 -10.50 1.03
CA TYR A 84 8.80 -10.90 1.85
C TYR A 84 10.07 -10.33 1.23
N MET A 85 10.82 -9.63 2.05
CA MET A 85 12.10 -9.04 1.64
C MET A 85 13.20 -9.46 2.59
N ASN A 86 14.38 -9.69 2.03
CA ASN A 86 15.58 -10.03 2.77
C ASN A 86 16.66 -9.01 2.47
N GLY A 87 17.42 -8.64 3.49
CA GLY A 87 18.50 -7.67 3.35
C GLY A 87 19.41 -7.65 4.57
N THR A 88 20.58 -7.05 4.42
CA THR A 88 21.50 -6.86 5.54
C THR A 88 20.93 -5.81 6.50
N LEU A 89 21.38 -5.86 7.76
CA LEU A 89 21.01 -4.86 8.76
C LEU A 89 21.39 -3.45 8.27
N ARG A 90 22.54 -3.30 7.67
CA ARG A 90 22.98 -2.01 7.11
C ARG A 90 22.02 -1.48 6.04
N SER A 91 21.57 -2.33 5.16
CA SER A 91 20.59 -1.97 4.13
C SER A 91 19.24 -1.56 4.73
N TRP A 92 18.77 -2.26 5.76
CA TRP A 92 17.54 -1.90 6.46
C TRP A 92 17.65 -0.56 7.17
N ILE A 93 18.78 -0.29 7.84
CA ILE A 93 19.03 0.99 8.49
C ILE A 93 19.01 2.12 7.46
N HIS A 94 19.69 1.94 6.34
CA HIS A 94 19.71 2.93 5.25
C HIS A 94 18.31 3.20 4.70
N TYR A 95 17.53 2.14 4.47
CA TYR A 95 16.15 2.25 4.02
C TYR A 95 15.30 3.07 5.01
N ILE A 96 15.41 2.77 6.30
CA ILE A 96 14.66 3.46 7.35
C ILE A 96 15.03 4.95 7.39
N GLN A 97 16.31 5.26 7.37
CA GLN A 97 16.79 6.66 7.38
C GLN A 97 16.26 7.44 6.18
N LEU A 98 16.22 6.80 5.02
CA LEU A 98 15.78 7.43 3.78
C LEU A 98 14.25 7.60 3.74
N ARG A 99 13.50 6.59 4.14
CA ARG A 99 12.04 6.53 3.96
C ARG A 99 11.22 6.96 5.17
N ALA A 100 11.79 6.98 6.35
CA ALA A 100 11.13 7.54 7.53
C ALA A 100 11.29 9.07 7.63
N SER A 101 12.03 9.67 6.71
CA SER A 101 12.26 11.11 6.70
C SER A 101 11.00 11.88 6.31
N HIS A 102 10.91 13.10 6.79
CA HIS A 102 9.85 14.03 6.44
C HIS A 102 9.88 14.31 4.92
N GLY A 103 8.74 14.30 4.26
CA GLY A 103 8.65 14.51 2.82
C GLY A 103 8.47 13.24 2.00
N THR A 104 8.52 12.07 2.64
CA THR A 104 8.16 10.80 2.02
C THR A 104 6.64 10.61 2.12
N GLN A 105 6.05 9.87 1.18
CA GLN A 105 4.64 9.55 1.21
C GLN A 105 4.25 8.87 2.53
N LYS A 106 3.10 9.26 3.11
CA LYS A 106 2.67 8.83 4.44
C LYS A 106 2.69 7.32 4.63
N GLU A 107 2.12 6.57 3.69
CA GLU A 107 2.04 5.12 3.78
C GLU A 107 3.43 4.48 3.82
N HIS A 108 4.36 5.03 3.09
CA HIS A 108 5.74 4.55 3.08
C HIS A 108 6.47 4.88 4.39
N ILE A 109 6.23 6.07 4.95
CA ILE A 109 6.77 6.45 6.25
C ILE A 109 6.29 5.48 7.34
N GLU A 110 5.02 5.12 7.32
CA GLU A 110 4.45 4.17 8.30
C GLU A 110 5.13 2.81 8.24
N ILE A 111 5.40 2.31 7.04
CA ILE A 111 6.12 1.03 6.85
C ILE A 111 7.56 1.14 7.36
N ALA A 112 8.26 2.22 7.01
CA ALA A 112 9.64 2.43 7.46
C ALA A 112 9.75 2.52 8.99
N LYS A 113 8.82 3.23 9.62
CA LYS A 113 8.76 3.33 11.09
C LYS A 113 8.42 1.99 11.75
N ALA A 114 7.54 1.20 11.15
CA ALA A 114 7.24 -0.15 11.64
C ALA A 114 8.47 -1.05 11.58
N CYS A 115 9.25 -0.97 10.50
CA CYS A 115 10.51 -1.70 10.37
C CYS A 115 11.53 -1.27 11.45
N ALA A 116 11.63 0.04 11.72
CA ALA A 116 12.50 0.57 12.76
C ALA A 116 12.14 0.01 14.15
N LEU A 117 10.85 -0.04 14.44
CA LEU A 117 10.37 -0.56 15.72
C LEU A 117 10.74 -2.05 15.91
N VAL A 118 10.58 -2.86 14.88
CA VAL A 118 10.95 -4.28 14.91
C VAL A 118 12.45 -4.45 15.10
N ILE A 119 13.27 -3.68 14.38
CA ILE A 119 14.73 -3.76 14.45
C ILE A 119 15.21 -3.33 15.83
N SER A 120 14.63 -2.29 16.43
CA SER A 120 15.03 -1.79 17.74
C SER A 120 14.79 -2.81 18.87
N LYS A 121 13.81 -3.69 18.72
CA LYS A 121 13.55 -4.78 19.67
C LYS A 121 14.66 -5.83 19.69
N ILE A 122 15.30 -6.05 18.54
CA ILE A 122 16.35 -7.08 18.37
C ILE A 122 17.73 -6.45 18.57
N PHE A 123 17.91 -5.21 18.13
CA PHE A 123 19.18 -4.49 18.17
C PHE A 123 18.98 -3.15 18.90
N PRO A 124 19.16 -3.09 20.26
CA PRO A 124 18.89 -1.87 21.03
C PRO A 124 19.63 -0.62 20.55
N MET A 125 20.80 -0.77 19.93
CA MET A 125 21.56 0.35 19.37
C MET A 125 20.83 1.07 18.24
N ALA A 126 19.85 0.43 17.63
CA ALA A 126 19.06 1.03 16.55
C ALA A 126 18.15 2.16 17.03
N ASP A 127 17.91 2.30 18.33
CA ASP A 127 17.08 3.37 18.89
C ASP A 127 17.70 4.76 18.67
N SER A 128 18.99 4.83 18.38
CA SER A 128 19.68 6.09 18.12
C SER A 128 19.53 6.59 16.66
N LEU A 129 18.85 5.84 15.83
CA LEU A 129 18.66 6.19 14.42
C LEU A 129 17.61 7.29 14.19
#